data_956a0c7def0da5f357c3aec7f412f8fa
#
_entry.id   956a0c7def0da5f357c3aec7f412f8fa
#
_cell.length_a   1.000
_cell.length_b   1.000
_cell.length_c   1.000
_cell.angle_alpha   90.00
_cell.angle_beta   90.00
_cell.angle_gamma   90.00
#
_symmetry.space_group_name_H-M   'P 1'
#
loop_
_entity.id
_entity.type
_entity.pdbx_description
1 polymer ?
#
loop_
_entity_poly.entity_id
_entity_poly.type
_entity_poly.pdbx_seq_one_letter_code
_entity_poly.pdbx_strand_id
1 'polypeptide(L)'
;MKRCYIVDIDGTVADCAHRIHHIKKQPKDWDAFFAGCADDKPIRHMTDLVSHMWLTAYIVFVSGRPAWLRDVTTKWLYKHGVQPAKAEIALYMRPENDRRDDDIIKFELLHKLREDGWDPVMAFDDRDRIVKMWRANGIPCLQVADGDF
;
A
#
# COMPACT_ATOMS: atom_id res chain seq x y z
N MET A 1 -19.97 -7.32 7.72
CA MET A 1 -18.70 -6.73 7.23
C MET A 1 -17.53 -7.56 7.71
N LYS A 2 -16.51 -7.70 6.91
CA LYS A 2 -15.28 -8.44 7.27
C LYS A 2 -14.27 -7.47 7.88
N ARG A 3 -13.90 -7.69 9.14
CA ARG A 3 -12.84 -6.91 9.79
C ARG A 3 -11.49 -7.18 9.11
N CYS A 4 -10.76 -6.13 8.79
CA CYS A 4 -9.48 -6.24 8.10
C CYS A 4 -8.45 -5.24 8.61
N TYR A 5 -7.19 -5.52 8.29
CA TYR A 5 -6.09 -4.57 8.44
C TYR A 5 -5.69 -4.03 7.07
N ILE A 6 -5.52 -2.72 6.97
CA ILE A 6 -5.01 -2.08 5.78
C ILE A 6 -3.49 -2.07 5.83
N VAL A 7 -2.84 -2.47 4.75
CA VAL A 7 -1.38 -2.43 4.61
C VAL A 7 -1.03 -1.70 3.32
N ASP A 8 -0.23 -0.65 3.45
CA ASP A 8 0.39 0.04 2.31
C ASP A 8 1.55 -0.80 1.74
N ILE A 9 2.01 -0.47 0.56
CA ILE A 9 3.06 -1.23 -0.14
C ILE A 9 4.38 -0.46 -0.15
N ASP A 10 4.47 0.66 -0.87
CA ASP A 10 5.72 1.41 -1.06
C ASP A 10 6.15 2.12 0.23
N GLY A 11 7.32 1.78 0.75
CA GLY A 11 7.83 2.28 2.03
C GLY A 11 7.30 1.54 3.25
N THR A 12 6.38 0.60 3.08
CA THR A 12 5.80 -0.21 4.16
C THR A 12 6.25 -1.66 4.07
N VAL A 13 5.93 -2.39 3.03
CA VAL A 13 6.42 -3.77 2.78
C VAL A 13 7.47 -3.84 1.70
N ALA A 14 7.47 -2.90 0.75
CA ALA A 14 8.41 -2.80 -0.36
C ALA A 14 9.35 -1.60 -0.18
N ASP A 15 10.65 -1.86 -0.19
CA ASP A 15 11.66 -0.80 -0.13
C ASP A 15 11.81 -0.14 -1.50
N CYS A 16 11.27 1.08 -1.61
CA CYS A 16 11.33 1.88 -2.84
C CYS A 16 12.49 2.88 -2.89
N ALA A 17 13.46 2.80 -1.96
CA ALA A 17 14.56 3.77 -1.86
C ALA A 17 15.37 3.90 -3.16
N HIS A 18 15.59 2.79 -3.87
CA HIS A 18 16.36 2.78 -5.13
C HIS A 18 15.72 3.58 -6.27
N ARG A 19 14.45 3.92 -6.18
CA ARG A 19 13.70 4.65 -7.22
C ARG A 19 13.13 5.99 -6.76
N ILE A 20 13.33 6.35 -5.47
CA ILE A 20 12.76 7.59 -4.90
C ILE A 20 13.37 8.87 -5.55
N HIS A 21 14.57 8.77 -6.12
CA HIS A 21 15.23 9.89 -6.82
C HIS A 21 14.39 10.40 -8.01
N HIS A 22 13.55 9.57 -8.63
CA HIS A 22 12.68 9.97 -9.71
C HIS A 22 11.61 11.00 -9.27
N ILE A 23 11.20 10.97 -8.01
CA ILE A 23 10.17 11.87 -7.48
C ILE A 23 10.72 12.96 -6.55
N LYS A 24 12.03 12.91 -6.23
CA LYS A 24 12.72 14.01 -5.51
C LYS A 24 13.22 15.10 -6.43
N LYS A 25 13.37 14.82 -7.72
CA LYS A 25 13.73 15.81 -8.75
C LYS A 25 12.51 16.63 -9.20
N GLN A 26 12.76 17.77 -9.88
CA GLN A 26 11.73 18.55 -10.55
C GLN A 26 11.99 18.60 -12.06
N PRO A 27 11.00 18.33 -12.92
CA PRO A 27 9.68 17.82 -12.55
C PRO A 27 9.76 16.38 -12.03
N LYS A 28 8.83 16.00 -11.16
CA LYS A 28 8.72 14.61 -10.67
C LYS A 28 8.40 13.65 -11.80
N ASP A 29 9.10 12.54 -11.87
CA ASP A 29 8.88 11.49 -12.87
C ASP A 29 8.22 10.27 -12.21
N TRP A 30 6.91 10.34 -12.06
CA TRP A 30 6.12 9.28 -11.45
C TRP A 30 6.12 7.98 -12.28
N ASP A 31 6.17 8.10 -13.62
CA ASP A 31 6.17 6.92 -14.48
C ASP A 31 7.46 6.11 -14.30
N ALA A 32 8.62 6.77 -14.24
CA ALA A 32 9.89 6.12 -13.94
C ALA A 32 9.93 5.55 -12.52
N PHE A 33 9.37 6.27 -11.54
CA PHE A 33 9.26 5.78 -10.17
C PHE A 33 8.47 4.47 -10.10
N PHE A 34 7.31 4.41 -10.74
CA PHE A 34 6.48 3.22 -10.74
C PHE A 34 7.05 2.06 -11.55
N ALA A 35 7.72 2.35 -12.67
CA ALA A 35 8.28 1.32 -13.54
C ALA A 35 9.33 0.42 -12.85
N GLY A 36 10.03 0.94 -11.84
CA GLY A 36 11.06 0.20 -11.10
C GLY A 36 10.54 -0.72 -9.98
N CYS A 37 9.23 -0.78 -9.74
CA CYS A 37 8.68 -1.42 -8.53
C CYS A 37 8.87 -2.94 -8.47
N ALA A 38 9.09 -3.61 -9.60
CA ALA A 38 9.34 -5.06 -9.64
C ALA A 38 10.63 -5.47 -8.91
N ASP A 39 11.60 -4.56 -8.84
CA ASP A 39 12.92 -4.78 -8.26
C ASP A 39 13.03 -4.33 -6.79
N ASP A 40 11.94 -3.89 -6.19
CA ASP A 40 11.91 -3.49 -4.79
C ASP A 40 12.33 -4.66 -3.89
N LYS A 41 13.19 -4.37 -2.92
CA LYS A 41 13.51 -5.33 -1.87
C LYS A 41 12.39 -5.37 -0.82
N PRO A 42 12.13 -6.54 -0.19
CA PRO A 42 11.18 -6.59 0.91
C PRO A 42 11.74 -5.89 2.15
N ILE A 43 10.89 -5.13 2.84
CA ILE A 43 11.16 -4.63 4.19
C ILE A 43 10.87 -5.78 5.16
N ARG A 44 11.91 -6.53 5.53
CA ARG A 44 11.78 -7.84 6.18
C ARG A 44 10.93 -7.84 7.45
N HIS A 45 11.15 -6.91 8.36
CA HIS A 45 10.36 -6.86 9.60
C HIS A 45 8.87 -6.62 9.32
N MET A 46 8.51 -5.91 8.24
CA MET A 46 7.12 -5.68 7.86
C MET A 46 6.53 -6.87 7.08
N THR A 47 7.29 -7.46 6.15
CA THR A 47 6.81 -8.64 5.42
C THR A 47 6.61 -9.83 6.36
N ASP A 48 7.48 -10.01 7.36
CA ASP A 48 7.34 -11.03 8.38
C ASP A 48 6.11 -10.78 9.26
N LEU A 49 5.90 -9.53 9.71
CA LEU A 49 4.71 -9.17 10.47
C LEU A 49 3.43 -9.47 9.70
N VAL A 50 3.34 -9.01 8.46
CA VAL A 50 2.13 -9.20 7.61
C VAL A 50 1.89 -10.68 7.34
N SER A 51 2.95 -11.46 7.08
CA SER A 51 2.81 -12.90 6.85
C SER A 51 2.25 -13.64 8.07
N HIS A 52 2.62 -13.23 9.29
CA HIS A 52 2.05 -13.77 10.52
C HIS A 52 0.59 -13.31 10.73
N MET A 53 0.27 -12.08 10.39
CA MET A 53 -1.10 -11.57 10.52
C MET A 53 -2.11 -12.36 9.67
N TRP A 54 -1.71 -12.93 8.53
CA TRP A 54 -2.56 -13.79 7.70
C TRP A 54 -3.09 -15.05 8.43
N LEU A 55 -2.46 -15.45 9.52
CA LEU A 55 -2.91 -16.61 10.31
C LEU A 55 -4.21 -16.32 11.06
N THR A 56 -4.50 -15.05 11.36
CA THR A 56 -5.60 -14.67 12.26
C THR A 56 -6.47 -13.51 11.75
N ALA A 57 -6.08 -12.88 10.64
CA ALA A 57 -6.74 -11.66 10.18
C ALA A 57 -6.85 -11.60 8.65
N TYR A 58 -7.83 -10.84 8.17
CA TYR A 58 -7.88 -10.43 6.77
C TYR A 58 -6.98 -9.21 6.54
N ILE A 59 -6.20 -9.25 5.48
CA ILE A 59 -5.33 -8.15 5.05
C ILE A 59 -5.90 -7.57 3.74
N VAL A 60 -5.98 -6.26 3.68
CA VAL A 60 -6.35 -5.50 2.50
C VAL A 60 -5.20 -4.57 2.15
N PHE A 61 -4.63 -4.71 0.96
CA PHE A 61 -3.59 -3.81 0.49
C PHE A 61 -4.22 -2.58 -0.16
N VAL A 62 -3.74 -1.40 0.22
CA VAL A 62 -4.17 -0.12 -0.37
C VAL A 62 -2.93 0.65 -0.82
N SER A 63 -2.78 0.85 -2.11
CA SER A 63 -1.57 1.41 -2.71
C SER A 63 -1.85 2.58 -3.64
N GLY A 64 -0.98 3.59 -3.62
CA GLY A 64 -0.96 4.67 -4.60
C GLY A 64 -0.44 4.26 -5.98
N ARG A 65 0.03 3.03 -6.15
CA ARG A 65 0.44 2.52 -7.47
C ARG A 65 -0.74 2.52 -8.43
N PRO A 66 -0.55 2.92 -9.70
CA PRO A 66 -1.62 2.87 -10.69
C PRO A 66 -2.02 1.42 -11.03
N ALA A 67 -3.27 1.23 -11.41
CA ALA A 67 -3.88 -0.10 -11.62
C ALA A 67 -3.19 -0.94 -12.70
N TRP A 68 -2.48 -0.33 -13.66
CA TRP A 68 -1.70 -1.06 -14.67
C TRP A 68 -0.52 -1.86 -14.08
N LEU A 69 -0.14 -1.58 -12.81
CA LEU A 69 0.88 -2.33 -12.07
C LEU A 69 0.29 -3.48 -11.22
N ARG A 70 -0.98 -3.80 -11.37
CA ARG A 70 -1.64 -4.83 -10.54
C ARG A 70 -0.93 -6.18 -10.62
N ASP A 71 -0.64 -6.65 -11.82
CA ASP A 71 -0.03 -7.97 -12.01
C ASP A 71 1.38 -8.05 -11.42
N VAL A 72 2.22 -7.05 -11.67
CA VAL A 72 3.58 -7.02 -11.13
C VAL A 72 3.57 -6.88 -9.61
N THR A 73 2.66 -6.09 -9.06
CA THR A 73 2.48 -5.92 -7.61
C THR A 73 2.03 -7.22 -6.95
N THR A 74 1.04 -7.88 -7.53
CA THR A 74 0.54 -9.19 -7.04
C THR A 74 1.65 -10.24 -7.05
N LYS A 75 2.40 -10.36 -8.15
CA LYS A 75 3.55 -11.28 -8.25
C LYS A 75 4.60 -10.99 -7.21
N TRP A 76 4.89 -9.70 -6.96
CA TRP A 76 5.84 -9.29 -5.95
C TRP A 76 5.40 -9.71 -4.54
N LEU A 77 4.13 -9.51 -4.18
CA LEU A 77 3.57 -9.89 -2.88
C LEU A 77 3.67 -11.40 -2.64
N TYR A 78 3.37 -12.22 -3.64
CA TYR A 78 3.53 -13.68 -3.56
C TYR A 78 5.00 -14.10 -3.45
N LYS A 79 5.86 -13.53 -4.30
CA LYS A 79 7.28 -13.86 -4.34
C LYS A 79 7.97 -13.64 -2.99
N HIS A 80 7.58 -12.61 -2.27
CA HIS A 80 8.19 -12.23 -0.99
C HIS A 80 7.41 -12.74 0.24
N GLY A 81 6.43 -13.62 0.04
CA GLY A 81 5.67 -14.26 1.13
C GLY A 81 4.75 -13.32 1.90
N VAL A 82 4.49 -12.13 1.36
CA VAL A 82 3.59 -11.15 2.00
C VAL A 82 2.13 -11.56 1.85
N GLN A 83 1.83 -12.29 0.79
CA GLN A 83 0.52 -12.82 0.46
C GLN A 83 0.59 -14.33 0.36
N PRO A 84 -0.24 -15.11 1.09
CA PRO A 84 -0.32 -16.56 0.90
C PRO A 84 -0.83 -16.92 -0.49
N ALA A 85 -0.22 -17.91 -1.13
CA ALA A 85 -0.54 -18.32 -2.49
C ALA A 85 -2.00 -18.78 -2.72
N LYS A 86 -2.68 -19.20 -1.65
CA LYS A 86 -4.08 -19.64 -1.68
C LYS A 86 -5.09 -18.58 -1.26
N ALA A 87 -4.62 -17.42 -0.75
CA ALA A 87 -5.51 -16.35 -0.35
C ALA A 87 -5.84 -15.47 -1.56
N GLU A 88 -7.12 -15.18 -1.75
CA GLU A 88 -7.53 -14.16 -2.70
C GLU A 88 -6.98 -12.80 -2.25
N ILE A 89 -6.34 -12.08 -3.16
CA ILE A 89 -5.76 -10.78 -2.85
C ILE A 89 -6.81 -9.68 -2.90
N ALA A 90 -7.01 -9.01 -1.77
CA ALA A 90 -7.75 -7.75 -1.70
C ALA A 90 -6.75 -6.59 -1.89
N LEU A 91 -6.62 -6.12 -3.13
CA LEU A 91 -5.68 -5.09 -3.52
C LEU A 91 -6.40 -3.91 -4.17
N TYR A 92 -6.38 -2.77 -3.50
CA TYR A 92 -6.96 -1.51 -3.96
C TYR A 92 -5.84 -0.59 -4.46
N MET A 93 -5.95 -0.15 -5.70
CA MET A 93 -4.91 0.62 -6.38
C MET A 93 -5.52 1.88 -7.00
N ARG A 94 -4.65 2.89 -7.22
CA ARG A 94 -4.98 4.11 -7.94
C ARG A 94 -5.61 3.77 -9.30
N PRO A 95 -6.74 4.38 -9.68
CA PRO A 95 -7.27 4.25 -11.05
C PRO A 95 -6.23 4.69 -12.09
N GLU A 96 -6.27 4.05 -13.26
CA GLU A 96 -5.41 4.46 -14.38
C GLU A 96 -5.68 5.92 -14.75
N ASN A 97 -4.62 6.63 -15.12
CA ASN A 97 -4.65 8.04 -15.50
C ASN A 97 -5.11 9.03 -14.40
N ASP A 98 -5.30 8.58 -13.16
CA ASP A 98 -5.59 9.47 -12.04
C ASP A 98 -4.29 9.98 -11.43
N ARG A 99 -4.03 11.29 -11.57
CA ARG A 99 -2.81 11.95 -11.11
C ARG A 99 -3.00 12.83 -9.87
N ARG A 100 -4.15 12.71 -9.21
CA ARG A 100 -4.41 13.44 -7.97
C ARG A 100 -3.48 12.98 -6.85
N ASP A 101 -3.40 13.79 -5.80
CA ASP A 101 -2.58 13.49 -4.62
C ASP A 101 -2.97 12.16 -3.96
N ASP A 102 -2.00 11.48 -3.38
CA ASP A 102 -2.15 10.13 -2.86
C ASP A 102 -3.14 10.02 -1.70
N ASP A 103 -3.24 11.05 -0.86
CA ASP A 103 -4.22 11.11 0.22
C ASP A 103 -5.67 11.18 -0.30
N ILE A 104 -5.91 11.88 -1.40
CA ILE A 104 -7.21 11.92 -2.08
C ILE A 104 -7.56 10.54 -2.62
N ILE A 105 -6.61 9.91 -3.30
CA ILE A 105 -6.79 8.57 -3.87
C ILE A 105 -7.08 7.55 -2.77
N LYS A 106 -6.26 7.48 -1.73
CA LYS A 106 -6.44 6.52 -0.64
C LYS A 106 -7.71 6.76 0.16
N PHE A 107 -8.15 8.02 0.27
CA PHE A 107 -9.45 8.34 0.85
C PHE A 107 -10.61 7.73 0.03
N GLU A 108 -10.59 7.87 -1.29
CA GLU A 108 -11.60 7.26 -2.16
C GLU A 108 -11.54 5.72 -2.13
N LEU A 109 -10.32 5.14 -2.11
CA LEU A 109 -10.15 3.70 -1.97
C LEU A 109 -10.68 3.18 -0.63
N LEU A 110 -10.60 3.98 0.44
CA LEU A 110 -11.22 3.64 1.73
C LEU A 110 -12.76 3.53 1.60
N HIS A 111 -13.39 4.46 0.90
CA HIS A 111 -14.83 4.37 0.65
C HIS A 111 -15.16 3.12 -0.16
N LYS A 112 -14.42 2.87 -1.22
CA LYS A 112 -14.61 1.70 -2.08
C LYS A 112 -14.49 0.38 -1.31
N LEU A 113 -13.46 0.22 -0.49
CA LEU A 113 -13.29 -1.03 0.26
C LEU A 113 -14.41 -1.21 1.32
N ARG A 114 -14.93 -0.12 1.90
CA ARG A 114 -16.09 -0.20 2.80
C ARG A 114 -17.38 -0.62 2.06
N GLU A 115 -17.61 -0.08 0.85
CA GLU A 115 -18.71 -0.50 -0.02
C GLU A 115 -18.60 -1.98 -0.40
N ASP A 116 -17.39 -2.50 -0.58
CA ASP A 116 -17.14 -3.92 -0.86
C ASP A 116 -17.28 -4.83 0.38
N GLY A 117 -17.65 -4.26 1.54
CA GLY A 117 -17.97 -5.00 2.76
C GLY A 117 -16.80 -5.18 3.74
N TRP A 118 -15.72 -4.45 3.55
CA TRP A 118 -14.60 -4.46 4.50
C TRP A 118 -14.82 -3.48 5.64
N ASP A 119 -14.39 -3.88 6.83
CA ASP A 119 -14.38 -3.04 8.05
C ASP A 119 -12.93 -2.89 8.53
N PRO A 120 -12.22 -1.85 8.10
CA PRO A 120 -10.84 -1.64 8.49
C PRO A 120 -10.73 -1.21 9.95
N VAL A 121 -9.97 -1.98 10.72
CA VAL A 121 -9.76 -1.75 12.15
C VAL A 121 -8.46 -1.01 12.46
N MET A 122 -7.49 -1.07 11.54
CA MET A 122 -6.18 -0.43 11.66
C MET A 122 -5.50 -0.36 10.30
N ALA A 123 -4.63 0.62 10.11
CA ALA A 123 -3.77 0.75 8.92
C ALA A 123 -2.28 0.77 9.31
N PHE A 124 -1.43 0.31 8.38
CA PHE A 124 0.02 0.43 8.41
C PHE A 124 0.46 1.22 7.18
N ASP A 125 1.12 2.34 7.39
CA ASP A 125 1.57 3.23 6.32
C ASP A 125 2.83 3.98 6.80
N ASP A 126 3.68 4.45 5.88
CA ASP A 126 4.90 5.18 6.23
C ASP A 126 4.77 6.70 6.05
N ARG A 127 3.89 7.15 5.16
CA ARG A 127 3.84 8.53 4.72
C ARG A 127 3.00 9.42 5.64
N ASP A 128 3.60 10.50 6.18
CA ASP A 128 2.97 11.40 7.15
C ASP A 128 1.57 11.86 6.76
N ARG A 129 1.39 12.34 5.53
CA ARG A 129 0.08 12.85 5.08
C ARG A 129 -0.97 11.73 4.95
N ILE A 130 -0.55 10.51 4.64
CA ILE A 130 -1.45 9.37 4.54
C ILE A 130 -1.82 8.85 5.93
N VAL A 131 -0.87 8.78 6.85
CA VAL A 131 -1.14 8.46 8.27
C VAL A 131 -2.16 9.41 8.86
N LYS A 132 -2.00 10.72 8.60
CA LYS A 132 -2.98 11.75 9.01
C LYS A 132 -4.36 11.50 8.40
N MET A 133 -4.42 11.15 7.13
CA MET A 133 -5.67 10.84 6.43
C MET A 133 -6.39 9.64 7.06
N TRP A 134 -5.67 8.52 7.33
CA TRP A 134 -6.28 7.36 8.00
C TRP A 134 -6.86 7.74 9.36
N ARG A 135 -6.06 8.41 10.19
CA ARG A 135 -6.48 8.82 11.54
C ARG A 135 -7.66 9.79 11.52
N ALA A 136 -7.69 10.75 10.59
CA ALA A 136 -8.80 11.69 10.41
C ALA A 136 -10.12 11.00 10.02
N ASN A 137 -10.03 9.80 9.43
CA ASN A 137 -11.19 8.99 9.05
C ASN A 137 -11.54 7.88 10.07
N GLY A 138 -11.03 8.02 11.29
CA GLY A 138 -11.34 7.12 12.41
C GLY A 138 -10.61 5.77 12.37
N ILE A 139 -9.58 5.63 11.53
CA ILE A 139 -8.78 4.40 11.44
C ILE A 139 -7.46 4.63 12.19
N PRO A 140 -7.22 3.93 13.30
CA PRO A 140 -5.89 3.92 13.93
C PRO A 140 -4.84 3.54 12.90
N CYS A 141 -3.74 4.28 12.86
CA CYS A 141 -2.66 4.00 11.92
C CYS A 141 -1.33 3.94 12.65
N LEU A 142 -0.62 2.82 12.47
CA LEU A 142 0.77 2.68 12.86
C LEU A 142 1.65 3.18 11.74
N GLN A 143 2.42 4.24 12.01
CA GLN A 143 3.42 4.74 11.08
C GLN A 143 4.67 3.88 11.20
N VAL A 144 5.03 3.20 10.13
CA VAL A 144 6.08 2.16 10.14
C VAL A 144 7.47 2.67 9.83
N ALA A 145 7.58 3.88 9.29
CA ALA A 145 8.83 4.56 8.98
C ALA A 145 8.59 6.07 8.86
N ASP A 146 9.66 6.86 8.82
CA ASP A 146 9.57 8.30 8.54
C ASP A 146 9.15 8.53 7.08
N GLY A 147 8.23 9.46 6.87
CA GLY A 147 7.65 9.69 5.53
C GLY A 147 7.13 11.09 5.33
N ASP A 148 8.03 12.07 5.34
CA ASP A 148 7.72 13.50 5.19
C ASP A 148 7.65 14.00 3.72
N PHE A 149 7.51 13.11 2.79
CA PHE A 149 7.47 13.38 1.34
C PHE A 149 6.09 13.31 0.71
#